data_510f0d21839bbbce25da3a019c34dc2e
#
_entry.id   510f0d21839bbbce25da3a019c34dc2e
#
_cell.length_a   1.000
_cell.length_b   1.000
_cell.length_c   1.000
_cell.angle_alpha   90.00
_cell.angle_beta   90.00
_cell.angle_gamma   90.00
#
_symmetry.space_group_name_H-M   'P 1'
#
loop_
_entity.id
_entity.type
_entity.pdbx_description
1 polymer ?
#
loop_
_entity_poly.entity_id
_entity_poly.type
_entity_poly.pdbx_seq_one_letter_code
_entity_poly.pdbx_strand_id
1 'polypeptide(L)'
;MDYKTSGVDIEAGYKSVELMKEYVKETMRPEVLGGLGGFSGAFSLAKIKEMEEPVLLSGTDGCGTKVKLAMVMDKHDTIGIDAVAMCVNDIACAGGEPLFFLDYIACGKNYPEKIAAIVKGVAEGCKQSDAALIGGET
;
A
#
# COMPACT_ATOMS: atom_id res chain seq x y z
N MET A 1 -13.83 29.57 1.10
CA MET A 1 -12.69 28.68 1.40
C MET A 1 -12.89 27.47 0.52
N ASP A 2 -11.98 27.21 -0.40
CA ASP A 2 -12.04 26.03 -1.25
C ASP A 2 -11.00 24.97 -0.79
N TYR A 3 -11.12 23.75 -1.28
CA TYR A 3 -10.22 22.66 -0.90
C TYR A 3 -8.76 22.98 -1.22
N LYS A 4 -8.49 23.65 -2.33
CA LYS A 4 -7.15 23.98 -2.79
C LYS A 4 -6.47 25.00 -1.87
N THR A 5 -7.19 25.98 -1.37
CA THR A 5 -6.68 26.96 -0.38
C THR A 5 -6.45 26.32 1.00
N SER A 6 -7.11 25.19 1.27
CA SER A 6 -6.91 24.40 2.50
C SER A 6 -5.80 23.35 2.39
N GLY A 7 -5.05 23.33 1.27
CA GLY A 7 -3.95 22.39 1.05
C GLY A 7 -4.35 21.06 0.40
N VAL A 8 -5.63 20.87 0.05
CA VAL A 8 -6.13 19.64 -0.58
C VAL A 8 -6.29 19.88 -2.08
N ASP A 9 -5.44 19.26 -2.89
CA ASP A 9 -5.52 19.28 -4.35
C ASP A 9 -6.16 18.00 -4.87
N ILE A 10 -7.45 18.06 -5.17
CA ILE A 10 -8.27 16.93 -5.62
C ILE A 10 -7.78 16.40 -6.98
N GLU A 11 -7.38 17.30 -7.88
CA GLU A 11 -6.88 16.89 -9.21
C GLU A 11 -5.55 16.14 -9.10
N ALA A 12 -4.65 16.60 -8.23
CA ALA A 12 -3.41 15.89 -7.92
C ALA A 12 -3.70 14.50 -7.33
N GLY A 13 -4.72 14.38 -6.46
CA GLY A 13 -5.18 13.10 -5.94
C GLY A 13 -5.62 12.14 -7.04
N TYR A 14 -6.51 12.57 -7.94
CA TYR A 14 -6.95 11.75 -9.08
C TYR A 14 -5.79 11.36 -9.99
N LYS A 15 -4.87 12.27 -10.25
CA LYS A 15 -3.68 11.96 -11.07
C LYS A 15 -2.77 10.93 -10.38
N SER A 16 -2.58 11.02 -9.07
CA SER A 16 -1.82 10.03 -8.30
C SER A 16 -2.43 8.63 -8.46
N VAL A 17 -3.75 8.52 -8.26
CA VAL A 17 -4.47 7.24 -8.43
C VAL A 17 -4.33 6.70 -9.84
N GLU A 18 -4.42 7.55 -10.86
CA GLU A 18 -4.26 7.12 -12.25
C GLU A 18 -2.87 6.55 -12.53
N LEU A 19 -1.81 7.22 -12.03
CA LEU A 19 -0.43 6.81 -12.23
C LEU A 19 -0.07 5.50 -11.49
N MET A 20 -0.74 5.20 -10.37
CA MET A 20 -0.44 4.00 -9.57
C MET A 20 -1.23 2.76 -9.99
N LYS A 21 -2.30 2.89 -10.78
CA LYS A 21 -3.21 1.78 -11.14
C LYS A 21 -2.49 0.52 -11.66
N GLU A 22 -1.55 0.68 -12.58
CA GLU A 22 -0.85 -0.46 -13.17
C GLU A 22 0.03 -1.16 -12.14
N TYR A 23 0.71 -0.43 -11.25
CA TYR A 23 1.52 -1.03 -10.20
C TYR A 23 0.67 -1.84 -9.21
N VAL A 24 -0.46 -1.29 -8.79
CA VAL A 24 -1.40 -1.99 -7.90
C VAL A 24 -1.97 -3.23 -8.58
N LYS A 25 -2.31 -3.15 -9.87
CA LYS A 25 -2.83 -4.27 -10.64
C LYS A 25 -1.86 -5.46 -10.70
N GLU A 26 -0.55 -5.19 -10.75
CA GLU A 26 0.48 -6.24 -10.74
C GLU A 26 0.52 -7.06 -9.44
N THR A 27 -0.07 -6.58 -8.35
CA THR A 27 -0.12 -7.26 -7.05
C THR A 27 -1.37 -8.12 -6.86
N MET A 28 -2.32 -8.09 -7.81
CA MET A 28 -3.61 -8.73 -7.64
C MET A 28 -3.49 -10.26 -7.56
N ARG A 29 -4.19 -10.82 -6.58
CA ARG A 29 -4.34 -12.25 -6.34
C ARG A 29 -5.75 -12.70 -6.69
N PRO A 30 -5.97 -14.00 -6.97
CA PRO A 30 -7.30 -14.53 -7.26
C PRO A 30 -8.32 -14.30 -6.14
N GLU A 31 -7.86 -14.15 -4.91
CA GLU A 31 -8.70 -13.92 -3.74
C GLU A 31 -9.22 -12.48 -3.63
N VAL A 32 -8.64 -11.53 -4.37
CA VAL A 32 -9.07 -10.12 -4.32
C VAL A 32 -10.44 -9.98 -4.99
N LEU A 33 -11.39 -9.43 -4.25
CA LEU A 33 -12.75 -9.19 -4.73
C LEU A 33 -12.94 -7.67 -4.96
N GLY A 34 -13.10 -7.28 -6.23
CA GLY A 34 -13.23 -5.89 -6.62
C GLY A 34 -11.96 -5.32 -7.23
N GLY A 35 -11.86 -4.00 -7.33
CA GLY A 35 -10.73 -3.27 -7.91
C GLY A 35 -10.49 -1.94 -7.22
N LEU A 36 -9.45 -1.22 -7.66
CA LEU A 36 -9.14 0.12 -7.21
C LEU A 36 -10.31 1.09 -7.43
N GLY A 37 -10.55 1.95 -6.45
CA GLY A 37 -11.57 3.00 -6.49
C GLY A 37 -12.83 2.70 -5.69
N GLY A 38 -12.89 1.57 -4.98
CA GLY A 38 -13.91 1.30 -3.96
C GLY A 38 -13.55 1.95 -2.62
N PHE A 39 -14.53 2.03 -1.71
CA PHE A 39 -14.30 2.53 -0.34
C PHE A 39 -13.59 1.55 0.58
N SER A 40 -13.45 0.29 0.17
CA SER A 40 -12.76 -0.75 0.94
C SER A 40 -12.17 -1.80 0.01
N GLY A 41 -11.07 -2.41 0.45
CA GLY A 41 -10.55 -3.64 -0.17
C GLY A 41 -11.31 -4.86 0.35
N ALA A 42 -11.57 -5.84 -0.50
CA ALA A 42 -12.19 -7.10 -0.13
C ALA A 42 -11.31 -8.28 -0.57
N PHE A 43 -11.12 -9.23 0.33
CA PHE A 43 -10.30 -10.41 0.10
C PHE A 43 -11.06 -11.68 0.50
N SER A 44 -11.13 -12.66 -0.39
CA SER A 44 -11.84 -13.91 -0.15
C SER A 44 -11.05 -14.81 0.80
N LEU A 45 -11.69 -15.28 1.84
CA LEU A 45 -11.15 -16.24 2.78
C LEU A 45 -11.52 -17.70 2.42
N ALA A 46 -11.95 -17.95 1.19
CA ALA A 46 -12.40 -19.28 0.78
C ALA A 46 -11.33 -20.37 0.97
N LYS A 47 -10.06 -20.05 0.78
CA LYS A 47 -8.94 -21.00 0.93
C LYS A 47 -8.68 -21.41 2.39
N ILE A 48 -9.02 -20.56 3.36
CA ILE A 48 -8.80 -20.88 4.78
C ILE A 48 -10.04 -21.50 5.44
N LYS A 49 -11.09 -21.75 4.67
CA LYS A 49 -12.36 -22.30 5.14
C LYS A 49 -12.23 -23.70 5.77
N GLU A 50 -11.18 -24.43 5.40
CA GLU A 50 -10.88 -25.77 5.90
C GLU A 50 -10.03 -25.78 7.17
N MET A 51 -9.55 -24.61 7.63
CA MET A 51 -8.84 -24.51 8.89
C MET A 51 -9.80 -24.71 10.07
N GLU A 52 -9.37 -25.51 11.05
CA GLU A 52 -10.18 -25.81 12.23
C GLU A 52 -10.40 -24.56 13.09
N GLU A 53 -9.35 -23.75 13.26
CA GLU A 53 -9.38 -22.49 14.03
C GLU A 53 -8.55 -21.42 13.29
N PRO A 54 -9.11 -20.74 12.27
CA PRO A 54 -8.37 -19.70 11.56
C PRO A 54 -8.15 -18.46 12.43
N VAL A 55 -6.91 -17.96 12.47
CA VAL A 55 -6.54 -16.73 13.18
C VAL A 55 -6.05 -15.71 12.16
N LEU A 56 -6.58 -14.49 12.22
CA LEU A 56 -6.10 -13.35 11.44
C LEU A 56 -5.05 -12.56 12.24
N LEU A 57 -3.85 -12.46 11.70
CA LEU A 57 -2.80 -11.58 12.20
C LEU A 57 -2.84 -10.25 11.44
N SER A 58 -2.55 -9.16 12.13
CA SER A 58 -2.40 -7.85 11.52
C SER A 58 -1.17 -7.15 12.07
N GLY A 59 -0.41 -6.50 11.19
CA GLY A 59 0.75 -5.69 11.54
C GLY A 59 0.64 -4.32 10.89
N THR A 60 1.13 -3.30 11.58
CA THR A 60 1.24 -1.94 11.04
C THR A 60 2.52 -1.31 11.55
N ASP A 61 3.28 -0.72 10.64
CA ASP A 61 4.52 -0.02 10.96
C ASP A 61 4.77 1.09 9.92
N GLY A 62 5.71 1.97 10.21
CA GLY A 62 6.13 3.03 9.32
C GLY A 62 7.60 2.93 8.91
N CYS A 63 8.00 3.69 7.89
CA CYS A 63 9.39 3.72 7.43
C CYS A 63 10.35 4.43 8.40
N GLY A 64 9.84 5.08 9.44
CA GLY A 64 10.64 5.86 10.37
C GLY A 64 11.45 6.96 9.67
N THR A 65 12.66 7.23 10.16
CA THR A 65 13.53 8.28 9.64
C THR A 65 14.10 8.01 8.25
N LYS A 66 14.02 6.77 7.74
CA LYS A 66 14.48 6.40 6.39
C LYS A 66 13.77 7.18 5.28
N VAL A 67 12.53 7.58 5.50
CA VAL A 67 11.79 8.41 4.54
C VAL A 67 12.50 9.72 4.21
N LYS A 68 13.26 10.26 5.16
CA LYS A 68 14.08 11.46 4.95
C LYS A 68 15.19 11.24 3.93
N LEU A 69 15.78 10.04 3.87
CA LEU A 69 16.77 9.70 2.86
C LEU A 69 16.16 9.72 1.45
N ALA A 70 14.96 9.16 1.28
CA ALA A 70 14.24 9.22 0.02
C ALA A 70 14.00 10.68 -0.44
N MET A 71 13.66 11.57 0.50
CA MET A 71 13.47 13.00 0.22
C MET A 71 14.77 13.69 -0.18
N VAL A 72 15.87 13.45 0.55
CA VAL A 72 17.18 14.08 0.29
C VAL A 72 17.77 13.63 -1.04
N MET A 73 17.59 12.34 -1.37
CA MET A 73 18.08 11.76 -2.63
C MET A 73 17.13 12.00 -3.81
N ASP A 74 15.93 12.52 -3.56
CA ASP A 74 14.82 12.61 -4.51
C ASP A 74 14.54 11.25 -5.21
N LYS A 75 14.70 10.16 -4.46
CA LYS A 75 14.48 8.77 -4.91
C LYS A 75 13.39 8.12 -4.07
N HIS A 76 12.23 7.90 -4.67
CA HIS A 76 11.00 7.52 -3.97
C HIS A 76 10.52 6.10 -4.25
N ASP A 77 11.06 5.43 -5.28
CA ASP A 77 10.60 4.12 -5.77
C ASP A 77 11.08 2.90 -4.96
N THR A 78 11.89 3.12 -3.92
CA THR A 78 12.41 2.03 -3.06
C THR A 78 11.90 2.08 -1.63
N ILE A 79 11.51 3.26 -1.13
CA ILE A 79 11.03 3.40 0.26
C ILE A 79 9.76 2.60 0.54
N GLY A 80 8.93 2.40 -0.48
CA GLY A 80 7.72 1.57 -0.38
C GLY A 80 8.03 0.09 -0.10
N ILE A 81 9.15 -0.43 -0.61
CA ILE A 81 9.61 -1.80 -0.30
C ILE A 81 9.90 -1.91 1.20
N ASP A 82 10.58 -0.92 1.78
CA ASP A 82 10.82 -0.87 3.22
C ASP A 82 9.52 -0.83 4.03
N ALA A 83 8.54 -0.03 3.61
CA ALA A 83 7.25 0.07 4.29
C ALA A 83 6.54 -1.29 4.36
N VAL A 84 6.51 -2.02 3.26
CA VAL A 84 5.93 -3.37 3.22
C VAL A 84 6.73 -4.33 4.08
N ALA A 85 8.06 -4.31 3.98
CA ALA A 85 8.94 -5.21 4.73
C ALA A 85 8.79 -5.04 6.25
N MET A 86 8.64 -3.81 6.75
CA MET A 86 8.42 -3.54 8.18
C MET A 86 7.17 -4.25 8.70
N CYS A 87 6.07 -4.18 7.96
CA CYS A 87 4.80 -4.82 8.35
C CYS A 87 4.83 -6.35 8.14
N VAL A 88 5.33 -6.80 6.99
CA VAL A 88 5.33 -8.23 6.61
C VAL A 88 6.26 -9.05 7.47
N ASN A 89 7.42 -8.51 7.86
CA ASN A 89 8.35 -9.21 8.75
C ASN A 89 7.75 -9.50 10.12
N ASP A 90 6.94 -8.59 10.67
CA ASP A 90 6.23 -8.81 11.93
C ASP A 90 5.23 -9.96 11.82
N ILE A 91 4.48 -10.00 10.72
CA ILE A 91 3.56 -11.11 10.42
C ILE A 91 4.32 -12.43 10.28
N ALA A 92 5.43 -12.44 9.54
CA ALA A 92 6.26 -13.63 9.35
C ALA A 92 6.87 -14.13 10.67
N CYS A 93 7.37 -13.23 11.52
CA CYS A 93 7.90 -13.57 12.84
C CYS A 93 6.83 -14.17 13.77
N ALA A 94 5.58 -13.79 13.60
CA ALA A 94 4.44 -14.37 14.30
C ALA A 94 3.93 -15.69 13.68
N GLY A 95 4.55 -16.17 12.59
CA GLY A 95 4.16 -17.40 11.91
C GLY A 95 2.99 -17.24 10.93
N GLY A 96 2.67 -16.00 10.57
CA GLY A 96 1.59 -15.70 9.62
C GLY A 96 2.05 -15.64 8.17
N GLU A 97 1.09 -15.78 7.25
CA GLU A 97 1.26 -15.59 5.82
C GLU A 97 0.66 -14.23 5.42
N PRO A 98 1.39 -13.38 4.68
CA PRO A 98 0.83 -12.14 4.15
C PRO A 98 -0.28 -12.42 3.15
N LEU A 99 -1.42 -11.77 3.30
CA LEU A 99 -2.56 -11.92 2.40
C LEU A 99 -2.79 -10.67 1.56
N PHE A 100 -2.88 -9.53 2.21
CA PHE A 100 -3.08 -8.25 1.56
C PHE A 100 -2.41 -7.12 2.34
N PHE A 101 -2.25 -5.99 1.69
CA PHE A 101 -1.66 -4.78 2.22
C PHE A 101 -2.59 -3.58 1.99
N LEU A 102 -2.59 -2.67 2.94
CA LEU A 102 -3.23 -1.36 2.86
C LEU A 102 -2.15 -0.32 3.17
N ASP A 103 -1.90 0.60 2.27
CA ASP A 103 -0.93 1.66 2.50
C ASP A 103 -1.57 2.92 3.10
N TYR A 104 -0.75 3.74 3.76
CA TYR A 104 -1.14 5.06 4.23
C TYR A 104 -0.01 6.04 3.95
N ILE A 105 -0.30 7.05 3.13
CA ILE A 105 0.67 8.08 2.75
C ILE A 105 0.16 9.45 3.18
N ALA A 106 0.71 9.99 4.28
CA ALA A 106 0.45 11.34 4.72
C ALA A 106 1.51 12.30 4.16
N CYS A 107 1.10 13.30 3.41
CA CYS A 107 1.99 14.30 2.84
C CYS A 107 1.43 15.72 2.98
N GLY A 108 2.31 16.69 3.19
CA GLY A 108 1.92 18.11 3.28
C GLY A 108 1.48 18.70 1.93
N LYS A 109 1.95 18.09 0.83
CA LYS A 109 1.54 18.41 -0.53
C LYS A 109 1.64 17.18 -1.41
N ASN A 110 0.58 16.91 -2.17
CA ASN A 110 0.56 15.80 -3.11
C ASN A 110 1.34 16.18 -4.38
N TYR A 111 2.40 15.42 -4.66
CA TYR A 111 3.14 15.43 -5.94
C TYR A 111 2.88 14.10 -6.63
N PRO A 112 1.96 14.02 -7.60
CA PRO A 112 1.46 12.76 -8.15
C PRO A 112 2.53 11.76 -8.57
N GLU A 113 3.58 12.23 -9.22
CA GLU A 113 4.68 11.41 -9.70
C GLU A 113 5.49 10.80 -8.54
N LYS A 114 5.70 11.56 -7.45
CA LYS A 114 6.40 11.07 -6.25
C LYS A 114 5.55 10.07 -5.48
N ILE A 115 4.26 10.35 -5.33
CA ILE A 115 3.32 9.42 -4.71
C ILE A 115 3.25 8.12 -5.50
N ALA A 116 3.11 8.20 -6.82
CA ALA A 116 3.10 7.01 -7.68
C ALA A 116 4.42 6.22 -7.59
N ALA A 117 5.57 6.88 -7.46
CA ALA A 117 6.85 6.21 -7.25
C ALA A 117 6.91 5.48 -5.89
N ILE A 118 6.37 6.08 -4.83
CA ILE A 118 6.27 5.42 -3.52
C ILE A 118 5.38 4.17 -3.64
N VAL A 119 4.20 4.29 -4.23
CA VAL A 119 3.28 3.16 -4.42
C VAL A 119 3.86 2.08 -5.34
N LYS A 120 4.67 2.44 -6.34
CA LYS A 120 5.45 1.47 -7.11
C LYS A 120 6.35 0.62 -6.21
N GLY A 121 7.04 1.24 -5.26
CA GLY A 121 7.85 0.53 -4.26
C GLY A 121 7.00 -0.35 -3.35
N VAL A 122 5.83 0.13 -2.90
CA VAL A 122 4.87 -0.67 -2.11
C VAL A 122 4.41 -1.88 -2.91
N ALA A 123 4.03 -1.71 -4.17
CA ALA A 123 3.61 -2.80 -5.05
C ALA A 123 4.72 -3.83 -5.24
N GLU A 124 5.96 -3.38 -5.39
CA GLU A 124 7.12 -4.28 -5.48
C GLU A 124 7.31 -5.10 -4.19
N GLY A 125 7.24 -4.47 -3.03
CA GLY A 125 7.29 -5.17 -1.73
C GLY A 125 6.14 -6.17 -1.56
N CYS A 126 4.94 -5.81 -1.99
CA CYS A 126 3.78 -6.70 -1.99
C CYS A 126 3.99 -7.93 -2.90
N LYS A 127 4.53 -7.75 -4.11
CA LYS A 127 4.87 -8.87 -5.00
C LYS A 127 5.91 -9.80 -4.38
N GLN A 128 6.95 -9.25 -3.75
CA GLN A 128 7.99 -10.05 -3.08
C GLN A 128 7.46 -10.87 -1.90
N SER A 129 6.43 -10.41 -1.23
CA SER A 129 5.80 -11.08 -0.08
C SER A 129 4.52 -11.85 -0.43
N ASP A 130 4.17 -11.95 -1.71
CA ASP A 130 2.92 -12.54 -2.20
C ASP A 130 1.65 -11.93 -1.56
N ALA A 131 1.70 -10.65 -1.20
CA ALA A 131 0.56 -9.88 -0.70
C ALA A 131 -0.10 -9.09 -1.83
N ALA A 132 -1.41 -8.90 -1.78
CA ALA A 132 -2.12 -8.02 -2.70
C ALA A 132 -2.28 -6.62 -2.10
N LEU A 133 -1.92 -5.58 -2.83
CA LEU A 133 -2.22 -4.19 -2.46
C LEU A 133 -3.68 -3.90 -2.87
N ILE A 134 -4.60 -3.93 -1.91
CA ILE A 134 -6.05 -3.88 -2.18
C ILE A 134 -6.72 -2.56 -1.86
N GLY A 135 -5.97 -1.59 -1.34
CA GLY A 135 -6.45 -0.27 -0.99
C GLY A 135 -5.45 0.49 -0.15
N GLY A 136 -5.86 1.64 0.32
CA GLY A 136 -5.03 2.52 1.15
C GLY A 136 -5.60 3.92 1.21
N GLU A 137 -4.81 4.87 1.73
CA GLU A 137 -5.17 6.28 1.87
C GLU A 137 -3.96 7.17 1.52
N THR A 138 -4.22 8.22 0.75
CA THR A 138 -3.21 9.24 0.41
C THR A 138 -3.74 10.65 0.60
#